data_3dc0b5e1720ffb28be702dc5495dedb7
#
_entry.id   3dc0b5e1720ffb28be702dc5495dedb7
#
_cell.length_a   1.000
_cell.length_b   1.000
_cell.length_c   1.000
_cell.angle_alpha   90.00
_cell.angle_beta   90.00
_cell.angle_gamma   90.00
#
_symmetry.space_group_name_H-M   'P 1'
#
loop_
_entity.id
_entity.type
_entity.pdbx_description
1 polymer ?
#
loop_
_entity_poly.entity_id
_entity_poly.type
_entity_poly.pdbx_seq_one_letter_code
_entity_poly.pdbx_strand_id
1 'polypeptide(L)'
;GASVGGENGGSGDSAAAEAAKVAGQVAELQAMVSATLAQANQVDQSYAAALISTATPDPQPGPSPTPPDPNKPQMNRAEEGRAVAPRASRNGRRSNGGKQDDSGKGVNSDQNWLGEGVPGTHADMPGITPWKYSGDTRGEGSGKHGEKDPELEDYAAHELANVAADGCGDAWPDASKNLHHYLENTGTPQNVNVDKMINDLPALPAATDQGIAKMAERARQESSGATGPITYPFNTKWDGLTATETQNWYYAVGSYDHATEGTITVYPPTSDHPNGYYTCDYKVHVADRYNWDGGKSTKILGMTITDERLQRLHQRGLAQEYDLKGDSSVRSESHDF
;
A
#
# COMPACT_ATOMS: atom_id res chain seq x y z
N GLY A 1 1.43 -18.44 -77.54
CA GLY A 1 0.57 -18.55 -76.38
C GLY A 1 1.33 -19.09 -75.24
N ALA A 2 1.70 -18.21 -74.30
CA ALA A 2 2.29 -18.57 -73.03
C ALA A 2 1.25 -18.31 -71.95
N SER A 3 0.88 -19.38 -71.24
CA SER A 3 -0.01 -19.38 -70.10
C SER A 3 0.85 -19.10 -68.84
N VAL A 4 0.56 -18.04 -68.14
CA VAL A 4 1.12 -17.75 -66.80
C VAL A 4 0.08 -18.24 -65.79
N GLY A 5 0.36 -19.35 -65.14
CA GLY A 5 -0.35 -19.83 -63.98
C GLY A 5 0.17 -19.14 -62.75
N GLY A 6 -0.67 -18.32 -62.09
CA GLY A 6 -0.33 -17.71 -60.79
C GLY A 6 -0.64 -18.67 -59.65
N GLU A 7 0.39 -19.10 -58.92
CA GLU A 7 0.27 -19.69 -57.59
C GLU A 7 0.13 -18.58 -56.55
N ASN A 8 -1.03 -18.45 -55.96
CA ASN A 8 -1.27 -17.61 -54.81
C ASN A 8 -2.23 -18.32 -53.84
N GLY A 9 -1.73 -19.38 -53.19
CA GLY A 9 -2.54 -20.22 -52.29
C GLY A 9 -1.91 -20.48 -50.91
N GLY A 10 -0.72 -19.92 -50.60
CA GLY A 10 0.03 -20.36 -49.43
C GLY A 10 -0.06 -19.52 -48.13
N SER A 11 -0.60 -18.28 -48.21
CA SER A 11 -0.57 -17.41 -47.03
C SER A 11 -1.83 -17.45 -46.15
N GLY A 12 -2.97 -17.88 -46.73
CA GLY A 12 -4.24 -17.95 -46.01
C GLY A 12 -4.33 -19.14 -45.04
N ASP A 13 -3.80 -20.28 -45.46
CA ASP A 13 -3.82 -21.50 -44.62
C ASP A 13 -2.92 -21.41 -43.38
N SER A 14 -1.81 -20.70 -43.48
CA SER A 14 -0.90 -20.46 -42.33
C SER A 14 -1.54 -19.54 -41.30
N ALA A 15 -2.19 -18.46 -41.70
CA ALA A 15 -2.86 -17.52 -40.77
C ALA A 15 -4.08 -18.17 -40.09
N ALA A 16 -4.84 -19.00 -40.81
CA ALA A 16 -5.97 -19.76 -40.26
C ALA A 16 -5.53 -20.81 -39.24
N ALA A 17 -4.41 -21.51 -39.50
CA ALA A 17 -3.83 -22.47 -38.55
C ALA A 17 -3.29 -21.79 -37.28
N GLU A 18 -2.69 -20.63 -37.41
CA GLU A 18 -2.18 -19.84 -36.28
C GLU A 18 -3.32 -19.26 -35.44
N ALA A 19 -4.39 -18.76 -36.08
CA ALA A 19 -5.60 -18.31 -35.39
C ALA A 19 -6.31 -19.45 -34.63
N ALA A 20 -6.37 -20.67 -35.22
CA ALA A 20 -6.93 -21.83 -34.54
C ALA A 20 -6.09 -22.29 -33.35
N LYS A 21 -4.77 -22.18 -33.42
CA LYS A 21 -3.86 -22.48 -32.33
C LYS A 21 -4.05 -21.48 -31.17
N VAL A 22 -4.16 -20.20 -31.48
CA VAL A 22 -4.43 -19.12 -30.49
C VAL A 22 -5.79 -19.33 -29.83
N ALA A 23 -6.84 -19.64 -30.61
CA ALA A 23 -8.18 -19.93 -30.09
C ALA A 23 -8.16 -21.15 -29.14
N GLY A 24 -7.40 -22.18 -29.46
CA GLY A 24 -7.20 -23.36 -28.59
C GLY A 24 -6.51 -22.99 -27.27
N GLN A 25 -5.49 -22.17 -27.32
CA GLN A 25 -4.78 -21.70 -26.11
C GLN A 25 -5.65 -20.81 -25.22
N VAL A 26 -6.47 -19.95 -25.82
CA VAL A 26 -7.44 -19.12 -25.07
C VAL A 26 -8.52 -20.00 -24.41
N ALA A 27 -9.02 -21.03 -25.10
CA ALA A 27 -9.99 -21.96 -24.52
C ALA A 27 -9.41 -22.79 -23.36
N GLU A 28 -8.15 -23.21 -23.46
CA GLU A 28 -7.43 -23.91 -22.41
C GLU A 28 -7.21 -23.02 -21.19
N LEU A 29 -6.84 -21.74 -21.39
CA LEU A 29 -6.72 -20.73 -20.37
C LEU A 29 -8.05 -20.45 -19.67
N GLN A 30 -9.15 -20.31 -20.41
CA GLN A 30 -10.49 -20.12 -19.85
C GLN A 30 -10.95 -21.31 -19.01
N ALA A 31 -10.63 -22.55 -19.44
CA ALA A 31 -10.93 -23.76 -18.68
C ALA A 31 -10.11 -23.83 -17.37
N MET A 32 -8.85 -23.48 -17.42
CA MET A 32 -7.98 -23.40 -16.22
C MET A 32 -8.46 -22.35 -15.23
N VAL A 33 -8.83 -21.18 -15.70
CA VAL A 33 -9.40 -20.09 -14.90
C VAL A 33 -10.70 -20.53 -14.23
N SER A 34 -11.62 -21.14 -14.98
CA SER A 34 -12.90 -21.63 -14.44
C SER A 34 -12.71 -22.70 -13.37
N ALA A 35 -11.75 -23.60 -13.55
CA ALA A 35 -11.39 -24.62 -12.56
C ALA A 35 -10.79 -24.00 -11.28
N THR A 36 -9.97 -22.96 -11.43
CA THR A 36 -9.32 -22.26 -10.31
C THR A 36 -10.33 -21.43 -9.52
N LEU A 37 -11.30 -20.77 -10.19
CA LEU A 37 -12.40 -20.06 -9.53
C LEU A 37 -13.30 -21.02 -8.74
N ALA A 38 -13.59 -22.22 -9.29
CA ALA A 38 -14.34 -23.24 -8.55
C ALA A 38 -13.61 -23.73 -7.31
N GLN A 39 -12.29 -23.84 -7.36
CA GLN A 39 -11.45 -24.22 -6.24
C GLN A 39 -11.32 -23.12 -5.18
N ALA A 40 -11.23 -21.84 -5.58
CA ALA A 40 -11.24 -20.70 -4.68
C ALA A 40 -12.57 -20.59 -3.91
N ASN A 41 -13.71 -20.75 -4.59
CA ASN A 41 -15.03 -20.77 -3.96
C ASN A 41 -15.18 -21.93 -2.93
N GLN A 42 -14.53 -23.07 -3.14
CA GLN A 42 -14.51 -24.15 -2.15
C GLN A 42 -13.67 -23.78 -0.91
N VAL A 43 -12.55 -23.07 -1.09
CA VAL A 43 -11.72 -22.60 0.03
C VAL A 43 -12.47 -21.56 0.85
N ASP A 44 -13.16 -20.61 0.22
CA ASP A 44 -13.96 -19.58 0.93
C ASP A 44 -15.14 -20.23 1.69
N GLN A 45 -15.81 -21.22 1.13
CA GLN A 45 -16.87 -21.95 1.83
C GLN A 45 -16.33 -22.73 3.03
N SER A 46 -15.14 -23.31 2.93
CA SER A 46 -14.51 -24.02 4.05
C SER A 46 -14.02 -23.04 5.13
N TYR A 47 -13.57 -21.85 4.75
CA TYR A 47 -13.16 -20.79 5.69
C TYR A 47 -14.37 -20.18 6.41
N ALA A 48 -15.46 -19.91 5.69
CA ALA A 48 -16.73 -19.47 6.27
C ALA A 48 -17.34 -20.53 7.21
N ALA A 49 -17.27 -21.81 6.85
CA ALA A 49 -17.70 -22.90 7.71
C ALA A 49 -16.84 -23.05 8.98
N ALA A 50 -15.53 -22.83 8.87
CA ALA A 50 -14.61 -22.83 10.01
C ALA A 50 -14.87 -21.65 10.96
N LEU A 51 -15.16 -20.45 10.43
CA LEU A 51 -15.54 -19.27 11.22
C LEU A 51 -16.89 -19.45 11.94
N ILE A 52 -17.86 -20.10 11.30
CA ILE A 52 -19.17 -20.43 11.92
C ILE A 52 -19.00 -21.50 13.00
N SER A 53 -18.09 -22.45 12.81
CA SER A 53 -17.79 -23.52 13.78
C SER A 53 -17.07 -23.04 15.05
N THR A 54 -16.36 -21.88 14.99
CA THR A 54 -15.70 -21.27 16.14
C THR A 54 -16.62 -20.36 16.96
N ALA A 55 -17.83 -20.10 16.50
CA ALA A 55 -18.86 -19.30 17.19
C ALA A 55 -19.80 -20.17 18.07
N THR A 56 -19.27 -21.06 18.88
CA THR A 56 -20.06 -21.71 19.97
C THR A 56 -19.83 -20.95 21.28
N PRO A 57 -20.88 -20.84 22.14
CA PRO A 57 -20.82 -19.92 23.29
C PRO A 57 -19.95 -20.51 24.42
N ASP A 58 -19.25 -19.56 25.01
CA ASP A 58 -18.45 -19.50 26.22
C ASP A 58 -18.53 -20.69 27.21
N PRO A 59 -17.43 -21.38 27.50
CA PRO A 59 -17.27 -22.13 28.71
C PRO A 59 -16.58 -21.29 29.80
N GLN A 60 -17.12 -21.41 31.00
CA GLN A 60 -16.72 -20.76 32.25
C GLN A 60 -15.21 -20.60 32.50
N PRO A 61 -14.79 -19.60 33.29
CA PRO A 61 -13.38 -19.28 33.50
C PRO A 61 -12.67 -20.39 34.29
N GLY A 62 -11.70 -21.00 33.68
CA GLY A 62 -10.71 -21.88 34.30
C GLY A 62 -9.59 -21.10 35.00
N PRO A 63 -8.81 -21.72 35.88
CA PRO A 63 -7.87 -21.05 36.76
C PRO A 63 -6.72 -20.38 36.02
N SER A 64 -6.27 -19.22 36.55
CA SER A 64 -5.19 -18.37 36.03
C SER A 64 -3.90 -19.14 35.70
N PRO A 65 -3.25 -18.83 34.57
CA PRO A 65 -1.99 -19.44 34.21
C PRO A 65 -0.84 -18.93 35.10
N THR A 66 -0.02 -19.87 35.55
CA THR A 66 1.23 -19.65 36.28
C THR A 66 2.24 -18.90 35.39
N PRO A 67 3.02 -17.95 35.94
CA PRO A 67 4.03 -17.22 35.15
C PRO A 67 5.14 -18.15 34.65
N PRO A 68 5.73 -17.89 33.48
CA PRO A 68 6.75 -18.74 32.89
C PRO A 68 8.07 -18.67 33.66
N ASP A 69 8.71 -19.84 33.78
CA ASP A 69 10.03 -20.04 34.39
C ASP A 69 11.12 -19.33 33.57
N PRO A 70 11.92 -18.43 34.17
CA PRO A 70 12.94 -17.66 33.45
C PRO A 70 14.15 -18.48 32.98
N ASN A 71 14.22 -19.80 33.27
CA ASN A 71 15.39 -20.64 32.97
C ASN A 71 15.18 -21.65 31.84
N LYS A 72 14.09 -21.55 31.06
CA LYS A 72 13.95 -22.42 29.87
C LYS A 72 14.42 -21.71 28.61
N PRO A 73 15.31 -22.31 27.80
CA PRO A 73 15.71 -21.74 26.54
C PRO A 73 14.52 -21.72 25.56
N GLN A 74 14.17 -20.54 25.07
CA GLN A 74 13.18 -20.36 24.01
C GLN A 74 13.79 -20.84 22.69
N MET A 75 13.26 -21.93 22.15
CA MET A 75 13.49 -22.29 20.76
C MET A 75 12.79 -21.29 19.83
N ASN A 76 13.58 -20.61 19.05
CA ASN A 76 13.13 -19.74 17.97
C ASN A 76 12.31 -20.54 16.95
N ARG A 77 11.01 -20.34 16.95
CA ARG A 77 10.12 -20.79 15.88
C ARG A 77 9.96 -19.66 14.87
N ALA A 78 10.95 -19.52 14.03
CA ALA A 78 10.89 -18.66 12.86
C ALA A 78 11.39 -19.51 11.70
N GLU A 79 10.54 -19.69 10.74
CA GLU A 79 10.77 -20.05 9.34
C GLU A 79 9.76 -21.08 8.85
N GLU A 80 8.54 -20.61 8.62
CA GLU A 80 7.67 -21.19 7.60
C GLU A 80 6.65 -20.10 7.18
N GLY A 81 6.72 -19.68 5.91
CA GLY A 81 5.67 -18.93 5.25
C GLY A 81 5.85 -17.40 5.19
N ARG A 82 7.00 -16.89 4.81
CA ARG A 82 7.12 -15.50 4.36
C ARG A 82 6.88 -15.39 2.86
N ALA A 83 5.63 -15.08 2.49
CA ALA A 83 5.37 -14.38 1.25
C ALA A 83 6.03 -12.98 1.37
N VAL A 84 6.87 -12.61 0.42
CA VAL A 84 7.60 -11.35 0.45
C VAL A 84 6.82 -10.33 -0.35
N ALA A 85 6.32 -9.30 0.29
CA ALA A 85 5.70 -8.14 -0.35
C ALA A 85 6.68 -7.42 -1.29
N PRO A 86 6.20 -6.71 -2.31
CA PRO A 86 7.02 -5.78 -3.06
C PRO A 86 7.67 -4.80 -2.07
N ARG A 87 8.97 -4.71 -2.14
CA ARG A 87 9.75 -3.93 -1.18
C ARG A 87 9.88 -2.51 -1.72
N ALA A 88 9.15 -1.57 -1.14
CA ALA A 88 9.64 -0.20 -1.14
C ALA A 88 10.99 -0.20 -0.42
N SER A 89 12.03 0.21 -1.12
CA SER A 89 13.39 0.08 -0.63
C SER A 89 13.62 1.00 0.56
N ARG A 90 13.92 0.41 1.71
CA ARG A 90 14.51 1.13 2.83
C ARG A 90 15.96 1.46 2.48
N ASN A 91 16.28 2.72 2.33
CA ASN A 91 17.46 3.24 2.96
C ASN A 91 17.44 4.75 3.07
N GLY A 92 17.52 5.21 4.28
CA GLY A 92 17.84 6.57 4.60
C GLY A 92 19.33 6.86 4.43
N ARG A 93 19.60 8.16 4.38
CA ARG A 93 20.85 8.89 4.55
C ARG A 93 21.68 9.13 3.29
N ARG A 94 21.59 10.38 2.80
CA ARG A 94 22.60 11.40 3.08
C ARG A 94 22.11 12.77 2.67
N SER A 95 22.20 13.70 3.63
CA SER A 95 22.08 15.12 3.41
C SER A 95 23.04 15.61 2.34
N ASN A 96 22.54 16.46 1.44
CA ASN A 96 23.36 17.45 0.80
C ASN A 96 22.59 18.77 0.76
N GLY A 97 23.24 19.82 1.29
CA GLY A 97 22.67 21.12 1.48
C GLY A 97 22.15 21.73 0.17
N GLY A 98 20.85 21.93 0.11
CA GLY A 98 20.18 22.73 -0.89
C GLY A 98 19.81 24.07 -0.26
N LYS A 99 20.15 25.13 -0.97
CA LYS A 99 19.93 26.52 -0.61
C LYS A 99 18.49 26.76 -0.14
N GLN A 100 18.40 27.43 1.00
CA GLN A 100 17.18 28.06 1.52
C GLN A 100 16.62 28.99 0.46
N ASP A 101 15.43 28.67 -0.04
CA ASP A 101 14.58 29.64 -0.72
C ASP A 101 13.60 30.16 0.32
N ASP A 102 13.79 31.43 0.65
CA ASP A 102 13.11 32.16 1.70
C ASP A 102 11.76 32.65 1.18
N SER A 103 10.79 31.77 1.09
CA SER A 103 9.39 32.12 0.94
C SER A 103 8.51 31.30 1.88
N GLY A 104 8.36 31.85 3.05
CA GLY A 104 7.33 31.69 4.06
C GLY A 104 6.68 30.32 4.27
N LYS A 105 7.01 29.68 5.39
CA LYS A 105 6.46 28.45 6.01
C LYS A 105 7.08 27.18 5.46
N GLY A 106 8.29 26.90 5.88
CA GLY A 106 9.00 25.67 5.50
C GLY A 106 8.44 24.42 6.15
N VAL A 107 7.46 23.79 5.53
CA VAL A 107 7.13 22.39 5.78
C VAL A 107 8.25 21.57 5.17
N ASN A 108 9.06 20.91 5.99
CA ASN A 108 10.11 20.01 5.54
C ASN A 108 9.75 18.57 5.90
N SER A 109 9.17 17.83 4.96
CA SER A 109 8.76 16.44 5.18
C SER A 109 9.90 15.42 5.14
N ASP A 110 11.15 15.86 5.00
CA ASP A 110 12.32 15.01 5.27
C ASP A 110 12.57 14.85 6.77
N GLN A 111 11.92 15.67 7.60
CA GLN A 111 11.99 15.65 9.05
C GLN A 111 10.64 15.93 9.68
N ASN A 112 10.46 15.46 10.89
CA ASN A 112 9.34 15.88 11.73
C ASN A 112 9.51 17.38 12.05
N TRP A 113 8.52 18.18 11.71
CA TRP A 113 8.52 19.61 11.89
C TRP A 113 7.45 20.04 12.89
N LEU A 114 7.81 20.95 13.80
CA LEU A 114 6.92 21.66 14.71
C LEU A 114 7.06 23.15 14.41
N GLY A 115 5.95 23.81 14.09
CA GLY A 115 5.91 25.24 13.85
C GLY A 115 5.95 26.08 15.11
N GLU A 116 5.92 27.39 14.96
CA GLU A 116 5.84 28.31 16.09
C GLU A 116 4.50 28.18 16.82
N GLY A 117 4.56 28.21 18.16
CA GLY A 117 3.37 28.18 19.01
C GLY A 117 2.56 29.46 18.91
N VAL A 118 1.26 29.31 18.68
CA VAL A 118 0.28 30.39 18.64
C VAL A 118 -0.52 30.35 19.95
N PRO A 119 -0.52 31.45 20.76
CA PRO A 119 -1.36 31.49 21.96
C PRO A 119 -2.84 31.30 21.62
N GLY A 120 -3.52 30.44 22.39
CA GLY A 120 -4.90 30.06 22.17
C GLY A 120 -5.04 28.63 21.65
N THR A 121 -6.23 28.32 21.12
CA THR A 121 -6.65 26.96 20.76
C THR A 121 -6.81 26.77 19.24
N HIS A 122 -6.28 27.67 18.43
CA HIS A 122 -6.42 27.62 16.98
C HIS A 122 -5.15 27.97 16.25
N ALA A 123 -4.78 27.13 15.28
CA ALA A 123 -3.82 27.38 14.23
C ALA A 123 -4.25 26.63 12.97
N ASP A 124 -3.77 27.06 11.82
CA ASP A 124 -4.01 26.34 10.55
C ASP A 124 -3.10 25.11 10.45
N MET A 125 -3.60 24.01 9.88
CA MET A 125 -2.78 22.88 9.51
C MET A 125 -1.73 23.31 8.47
N PRO A 126 -0.47 22.86 8.59
CA PRO A 126 0.64 23.43 7.81
C PRO A 126 0.68 22.95 6.36
N GLY A 127 -0.07 21.89 6.03
CA GLY A 127 0.14 21.12 4.82
C GLY A 127 1.31 20.15 4.95
N ILE A 128 1.55 19.38 3.89
CA ILE A 128 2.64 18.41 3.83
C ILE A 128 3.44 18.59 2.54
N THR A 129 4.76 18.36 2.59
CA THR A 129 5.56 18.33 1.37
C THR A 129 5.10 17.19 0.46
N PRO A 130 4.87 17.45 -0.84
CA PRO A 130 4.43 16.41 -1.77
C PRO A 130 5.35 15.20 -1.75
N TRP A 131 4.75 14.02 -1.65
CA TRP A 131 5.48 12.77 -1.75
C TRP A 131 6.16 12.62 -3.11
N LYS A 132 7.34 12.02 -3.11
CA LYS A 132 8.08 11.68 -4.32
C LYS A 132 8.57 10.24 -4.24
N TYR A 133 8.34 9.49 -5.29
CA TYR A 133 8.86 8.13 -5.37
C TYR A 133 10.39 8.16 -5.40
N SER A 134 11.02 7.56 -4.41
CA SER A 134 12.48 7.56 -4.29
C SER A 134 13.17 6.58 -5.24
N GLY A 135 12.46 5.60 -5.76
CA GLY A 135 12.95 4.64 -6.73
C GLY A 135 13.36 5.24 -8.08
N ASP A 136 12.69 6.34 -8.50
CA ASP A 136 13.00 7.01 -9.77
C ASP A 136 14.46 7.49 -9.85
N THR A 137 15.03 7.88 -8.70
CA THR A 137 16.44 8.35 -8.62
C THR A 137 17.45 7.21 -8.57
N ARG A 138 17.00 5.98 -8.32
CA ARG A 138 17.84 4.78 -8.20
C ARG A 138 17.69 3.84 -9.38
N GLY A 139 16.80 4.14 -10.33
CA GLY A 139 16.48 3.27 -11.45
C GLY A 139 15.74 1.99 -11.02
N GLU A 140 15.04 2.04 -9.89
CA GLU A 140 14.17 1.00 -9.38
C GLU A 140 12.79 1.09 -10.04
N GLY A 141 11.96 0.05 -9.86
CA GLY A 141 10.62 -0.02 -10.42
C GLY A 141 10.52 -0.96 -11.62
N SER A 142 9.42 -0.86 -12.37
CA SER A 142 9.14 -1.78 -13.48
C SER A 142 10.02 -1.55 -14.72
N GLY A 143 10.88 -0.54 -14.72
CA GLY A 143 11.69 -0.14 -15.86
C GLY A 143 11.00 0.89 -16.74
N LYS A 144 11.48 1.08 -17.98
CA LYS A 144 10.92 2.06 -18.90
C LYS A 144 9.64 1.53 -19.56
N HIS A 145 8.55 2.30 -19.44
CA HIS A 145 7.28 1.99 -20.09
C HIS A 145 7.40 1.97 -21.62
N GLY A 146 6.85 0.92 -22.25
CA GLY A 146 6.85 0.80 -23.70
C GLY A 146 8.24 0.73 -24.34
N GLU A 147 9.24 0.21 -23.64
CA GLU A 147 10.61 0.09 -24.16
C GLU A 147 10.72 -0.89 -25.34
N LYS A 148 9.85 -1.89 -25.36
CA LYS A 148 9.83 -2.97 -26.36
C LYS A 148 8.43 -3.17 -26.89
N ASP A 149 8.33 -3.60 -28.15
CA ASP A 149 7.04 -3.97 -28.73
C ASP A 149 6.48 -5.23 -28.06
N PRO A 150 5.15 -5.29 -27.84
CA PRO A 150 4.51 -6.45 -27.22
C PRO A 150 4.53 -7.67 -28.16
N GLU A 151 4.67 -8.84 -27.58
CA GLU A 151 4.59 -10.15 -28.25
C GLU A 151 3.23 -10.81 -27.93
N LEU A 152 2.87 -11.86 -28.64
CA LEU A 152 1.58 -12.55 -28.46
C LEU A 152 1.37 -13.04 -27.02
N GLU A 153 2.44 -13.53 -26.39
CA GLU A 153 2.43 -13.99 -25.00
C GLU A 153 2.17 -12.86 -24.00
N ASP A 154 2.52 -11.61 -24.34
CA ASP A 154 2.28 -10.44 -23.49
C ASP A 154 0.80 -10.08 -23.47
N TYR A 155 0.11 -10.18 -24.61
CA TYR A 155 -1.35 -10.02 -24.68
C TYR A 155 -2.07 -11.12 -23.90
N ALA A 156 -1.61 -12.37 -24.00
CA ALA A 156 -2.19 -13.46 -23.23
C ALA A 156 -1.96 -13.26 -21.71
N ALA A 157 -0.79 -12.77 -21.30
CA ALA A 157 -0.49 -12.44 -19.90
C ALA A 157 -1.34 -11.28 -19.39
N HIS A 158 -1.60 -10.26 -20.21
CA HIS A 158 -2.47 -9.14 -19.89
C HIS A 158 -3.92 -9.61 -19.64
N GLU A 159 -4.48 -10.44 -20.53
CA GLU A 159 -5.82 -11.02 -20.35
C GLU A 159 -5.91 -11.89 -19.11
N LEU A 160 -4.88 -12.70 -18.83
CA LEU A 160 -4.82 -13.50 -17.62
C LEU A 160 -4.81 -12.62 -16.35
N ALA A 161 -4.10 -11.50 -16.38
CA ALA A 161 -4.06 -10.56 -15.27
C ALA A 161 -5.42 -9.86 -15.06
N ASN A 162 -6.14 -9.51 -16.14
CA ASN A 162 -7.52 -8.99 -16.05
C ASN A 162 -8.46 -10.00 -15.40
N VAL A 163 -8.42 -11.26 -15.85
CA VAL A 163 -9.24 -12.33 -15.25
C VAL A 163 -8.90 -12.54 -13.77
N ALA A 164 -7.63 -12.44 -13.39
CA ALA A 164 -7.23 -12.53 -11.99
C ALA A 164 -7.75 -11.34 -11.17
N ALA A 165 -7.70 -10.13 -11.73
CA ALA A 165 -8.25 -8.94 -11.09
C ALA A 165 -9.76 -9.06 -10.88
N ASP A 166 -10.52 -9.48 -11.90
CA ASP A 166 -11.96 -9.75 -11.82
C ASP A 166 -12.29 -10.81 -10.77
N GLY A 167 -11.55 -11.91 -10.80
CA GLY A 167 -11.78 -13.04 -9.91
C GLY A 167 -11.49 -12.78 -8.43
N CYS A 168 -10.65 -11.80 -8.11
CA CYS A 168 -10.39 -11.43 -6.72
C CYS A 168 -11.23 -10.25 -6.22
N GLY A 169 -12.08 -9.64 -7.06
CA GLY A 169 -12.79 -8.40 -6.76
C GLY A 169 -13.67 -8.45 -5.51
N ASP A 170 -14.33 -9.56 -5.24
CA ASP A 170 -15.17 -9.73 -4.05
C ASP A 170 -14.35 -9.88 -2.77
N ALA A 171 -13.26 -10.65 -2.82
CA ALA A 171 -12.42 -10.93 -1.66
C ALA A 171 -11.38 -9.81 -1.40
N TRP A 172 -10.84 -9.22 -2.48
CA TRP A 172 -9.77 -8.21 -2.42
C TRP A 172 -10.08 -7.00 -3.31
N PRO A 173 -11.10 -6.21 -2.95
CA PRO A 173 -11.62 -5.15 -3.83
C PRO A 173 -10.61 -4.04 -4.12
N ASP A 174 -9.76 -3.68 -3.15
CA ASP A 174 -8.75 -2.64 -3.36
C ASP A 174 -7.60 -3.15 -4.23
N ALA A 175 -7.18 -4.40 -4.05
CA ALA A 175 -6.18 -5.05 -4.90
C ALA A 175 -6.68 -5.21 -6.34
N SER A 176 -7.92 -5.68 -6.53
CA SER A 176 -8.56 -5.78 -7.84
C SER A 176 -8.62 -4.44 -8.55
N LYS A 177 -9.14 -3.41 -7.86
CA LYS A 177 -9.22 -2.05 -8.39
C LYS A 177 -7.85 -1.53 -8.85
N ASN A 178 -6.81 -1.75 -8.06
CA ASN A 178 -5.48 -1.24 -8.36
C ASN A 178 -4.82 -2.01 -9.51
N LEU A 179 -5.03 -3.32 -9.60
CA LEU A 179 -4.53 -4.12 -10.71
C LEU A 179 -5.24 -3.76 -12.03
N HIS A 180 -6.56 -3.57 -12.03
CA HIS A 180 -7.28 -3.08 -13.20
C HIS A 180 -6.73 -1.74 -13.69
N HIS A 181 -6.53 -0.77 -12.78
CA HIS A 181 -5.99 0.54 -13.16
C HIS A 181 -4.57 0.44 -13.76
N TYR A 182 -3.75 -0.48 -13.26
CA TYR A 182 -2.45 -0.79 -13.85
C TYR A 182 -2.58 -1.32 -15.29
N LEU A 183 -3.52 -2.23 -15.51
CA LEU A 183 -3.78 -2.87 -16.81
C LEU A 183 -4.48 -1.92 -17.81
N GLU A 184 -5.18 -0.87 -17.35
CA GLU A 184 -5.70 0.20 -18.20
C GLU A 184 -4.62 1.00 -18.91
N ASN A 185 -3.38 0.88 -18.50
CA ASN A 185 -2.21 1.46 -19.16
C ASN A 185 -2.25 3.00 -19.27
N THR A 186 -2.86 3.68 -18.31
CA THR A 186 -3.00 5.15 -18.32
C THR A 186 -1.87 5.87 -17.62
N GLY A 187 -1.27 5.24 -16.60
CA GLY A 187 -0.27 5.85 -15.71
C GLY A 187 -0.80 7.03 -14.88
N THR A 188 -2.11 7.26 -14.88
CA THR A 188 -2.72 8.36 -14.13
C THR A 188 -2.74 8.04 -12.63
N PRO A 189 -2.51 9.03 -11.75
CA PRO A 189 -2.60 8.82 -10.30
C PRO A 189 -4.00 8.32 -9.90
N GLN A 190 -4.06 7.42 -8.91
CA GLN A 190 -5.29 6.90 -8.35
C GLN A 190 -5.39 7.19 -6.85
N ASN A 191 -6.61 7.51 -6.39
CA ASN A 191 -6.89 7.72 -4.98
C ASN A 191 -7.02 6.41 -4.21
N VAL A 192 -6.34 6.34 -3.06
CA VAL A 192 -6.51 5.32 -2.03
C VAL A 192 -7.39 5.86 -0.89
N ASN A 193 -8.26 5.01 -0.36
CA ASN A 193 -9.13 5.38 0.77
C ASN A 193 -8.37 5.20 2.10
N VAL A 194 -7.78 6.30 2.59
CA VAL A 194 -6.96 6.30 3.81
C VAL A 194 -7.79 6.02 5.07
N ASP A 195 -9.04 6.51 5.14
CA ASP A 195 -9.91 6.20 6.27
C ASP A 195 -10.22 4.70 6.37
N LYS A 196 -10.37 4.02 5.22
CA LYS A 196 -10.49 2.57 5.18
C LYS A 196 -9.18 1.89 5.59
N MET A 197 -8.02 2.37 5.11
CA MET A 197 -6.72 1.83 5.53
C MET A 197 -6.50 1.93 7.04
N ILE A 198 -6.86 3.05 7.67
CA ILE A 198 -6.76 3.24 9.12
C ILE A 198 -7.58 2.20 9.88
N ASN A 199 -8.77 1.84 9.37
CA ASN A 199 -9.62 0.83 10.00
C ASN A 199 -9.11 -0.60 9.78
N ASP A 200 -8.55 -0.89 8.62
CA ASP A 200 -8.17 -2.25 8.20
C ASP A 200 -6.72 -2.62 8.60
N LEU A 201 -5.85 -1.62 8.80
CA LEU A 201 -4.41 -1.78 9.03
C LEU A 201 -3.99 -1.17 10.37
N PRO A 202 -4.02 -1.92 11.48
CA PRO A 202 -3.67 -1.42 12.81
C PRO A 202 -2.28 -0.77 12.93
N ALA A 203 -1.34 -1.16 12.06
CA ALA A 203 0.00 -0.55 12.04
C ALA A 203 -0.02 0.93 11.65
N LEU A 204 -0.97 1.35 10.79
CA LEU A 204 -1.06 2.74 10.33
C LEU A 204 -1.47 3.71 11.46
N PRO A 205 -2.61 3.51 12.18
CA PRO A 205 -2.93 4.37 13.32
C PRO A 205 -1.85 4.28 14.42
N ALA A 206 -1.31 3.11 14.72
CA ALA A 206 -0.25 2.98 15.73
C ALA A 206 1.01 3.81 15.39
N ALA A 207 1.41 3.86 14.14
CA ALA A 207 2.54 4.69 13.69
C ALA A 207 2.17 6.19 13.73
N THR A 208 0.94 6.54 13.38
CA THR A 208 0.38 7.89 13.47
C THR A 208 0.41 8.40 14.91
N ASP A 209 -0.14 7.62 15.86
CA ASP A 209 -0.19 7.96 17.28
C ASP A 209 1.21 8.17 17.87
N GLN A 210 2.17 7.31 17.50
CA GLN A 210 3.57 7.48 17.90
C GLN A 210 4.18 8.78 17.35
N GLY A 211 3.84 9.15 16.13
CA GLY A 211 4.25 10.39 15.49
C GLY A 211 3.70 11.60 16.26
N ILE A 212 2.39 11.61 16.51
CA ILE A 212 1.68 12.67 17.25
C ILE A 212 2.26 12.80 18.67
N ALA A 213 2.41 11.69 19.40
CA ALA A 213 2.94 11.72 20.78
C ALA A 213 4.35 12.35 20.84
N LYS A 214 5.23 12.07 19.89
CA LYS A 214 6.55 12.72 19.80
C LYS A 214 6.44 14.21 19.55
N MET A 215 5.51 14.64 18.70
CA MET A 215 5.29 16.05 18.41
C MET A 215 4.64 16.77 19.59
N ALA A 216 3.71 16.12 20.32
CA ALA A 216 3.08 16.64 21.53
C ALA A 216 4.10 16.86 22.66
N GLU A 217 5.03 15.92 22.86
CA GLU A 217 6.09 16.08 23.85
C GLU A 217 7.02 17.25 23.51
N ARG A 218 7.35 17.47 22.24
CA ARG A 218 8.10 18.66 21.80
C ARG A 218 7.31 19.94 22.05
N ALA A 219 6.02 19.96 21.69
CA ALA A 219 5.15 21.10 21.92
C ALA A 219 5.02 21.42 23.43
N ARG A 220 4.96 20.39 24.29
CA ARG A 220 4.97 20.54 25.75
C ARG A 220 6.25 21.23 26.25
N GLN A 221 7.41 20.83 25.72
CA GLN A 221 8.69 21.43 26.07
C GLN A 221 8.76 22.92 25.65
N GLU A 222 8.33 23.23 24.43
CA GLU A 222 8.29 24.60 23.90
C GLU A 222 7.28 25.49 24.66
N SER A 223 6.19 24.92 25.19
CA SER A 223 5.19 25.64 25.97
C SER A 223 5.50 25.76 27.47
N SER A 224 6.71 25.36 27.90
CA SER A 224 7.13 25.42 29.31
C SER A 224 6.99 26.82 29.89
N GLY A 225 6.27 26.93 31.00
CA GLY A 225 5.98 28.21 31.67
C GLY A 225 4.76 28.99 31.10
N ALA A 226 4.09 28.47 30.11
CA ALA A 226 2.87 29.07 29.60
C ALA A 226 1.74 28.99 30.64
N THR A 227 0.94 30.05 30.74
CA THR A 227 -0.19 30.15 31.66
C THR A 227 -1.54 29.87 30.98
N GLY A 228 -1.55 29.62 29.68
CA GLY A 228 -2.73 29.33 28.87
C GLY A 228 -2.38 28.37 27.74
N PRO A 229 -3.39 27.93 26.97
CA PRO A 229 -3.17 27.02 25.87
C PRO A 229 -2.31 27.64 24.76
N ILE A 230 -1.46 26.81 24.14
CA ILE A 230 -0.66 27.17 22.95
C ILE A 230 -0.87 26.10 21.89
N THR A 231 -1.16 26.51 20.66
CA THR A 231 -1.36 25.61 19.52
C THR A 231 -0.17 25.64 18.59
N TYR A 232 0.33 24.48 18.24
CA TYR A 232 1.48 24.26 17.35
C TYR A 232 1.05 23.53 16.09
N PRO A 233 1.24 24.11 14.91
CA PRO A 233 1.12 23.32 13.67
C PRO A 233 2.30 22.35 13.56
N PHE A 234 2.05 21.16 13.03
CA PHE A 234 3.09 20.15 12.86
C PHE A 234 2.89 19.30 11.62
N ASN A 235 3.97 18.70 11.13
CA ASN A 235 3.91 17.54 10.26
C ASN A 235 4.99 16.50 10.64
N THR A 236 4.70 15.24 10.36
CA THR A 236 5.71 14.19 10.38
C THR A 236 6.40 14.08 9.02
N LYS A 237 7.58 13.48 8.99
CA LYS A 237 8.21 13.05 7.74
C LYS A 237 7.42 11.90 7.11
N TRP A 238 7.58 11.72 5.81
CA TRP A 238 7.18 10.48 5.15
C TRP A 238 7.99 9.31 5.70
N ASP A 239 7.31 8.23 6.10
CA ASP A 239 7.93 7.01 6.64
C ASP A 239 7.21 5.78 6.10
N GLY A 240 7.96 4.68 5.88
CA GLY A 240 7.45 3.49 5.23
C GLY A 240 6.78 2.52 6.19
N LEU A 241 5.65 1.97 5.78
CA LEU A 241 4.97 0.83 6.40
C LEU A 241 4.75 -0.27 5.36
N THR A 242 4.42 -1.47 5.83
CA THR A 242 4.04 -2.60 4.97
C THR A 242 2.70 -3.15 5.44
N ALA A 243 1.74 -3.25 4.53
CA ALA A 243 0.43 -3.83 4.80
C ALA A 243 0.56 -5.36 4.87
N THR A 244 0.63 -5.92 6.06
CA THR A 244 0.76 -7.38 6.29
C THR A 244 -0.48 -8.00 6.91
N GLU A 245 -1.43 -7.17 7.36
CA GLU A 245 -2.57 -7.59 8.16
C GLU A 245 -3.66 -8.23 7.32
N THR A 246 -3.82 -7.80 6.08
CA THR A 246 -4.81 -8.35 5.14
C THR A 246 -4.23 -8.59 3.77
N GLN A 247 -4.66 -9.63 3.08
CA GLN A 247 -4.24 -9.91 1.71
C GLN A 247 -4.70 -8.82 0.74
N ASN A 248 -5.90 -8.26 0.96
CA ASN A 248 -6.41 -7.17 0.14
C ASN A 248 -5.43 -5.98 0.10
N TRP A 249 -5.02 -5.46 1.26
CA TRP A 249 -4.08 -4.35 1.32
C TRP A 249 -2.65 -4.75 0.95
N TYR A 250 -2.25 -6.00 1.26
CA TYR A 250 -0.96 -6.52 0.85
C TYR A 250 -0.77 -6.46 -0.68
N TYR A 251 -1.79 -6.85 -1.45
CA TYR A 251 -1.75 -6.81 -2.92
C TYR A 251 -2.14 -5.44 -3.49
N ALA A 252 -2.87 -4.62 -2.73
CA ALA A 252 -3.27 -3.29 -3.19
C ALA A 252 -2.14 -2.26 -3.11
N VAL A 253 -1.36 -2.27 -2.03
CA VAL A 253 -0.30 -1.27 -1.78
C VAL A 253 1.02 -1.92 -1.33
N GLY A 254 1.01 -3.13 -0.77
CA GLY A 254 2.22 -3.78 -0.25
C GLY A 254 2.95 -2.91 0.78
N SER A 255 4.06 -2.30 0.40
CA SER A 255 4.75 -1.28 1.21
C SER A 255 4.38 0.10 0.70
N TYR A 256 4.04 0.99 1.61
CA TYR A 256 3.58 2.35 1.33
C TYR A 256 4.22 3.35 2.28
N ASP A 257 4.25 4.60 1.90
CA ASP A 257 4.69 5.71 2.76
C ASP A 257 3.48 6.41 3.37
N HIS A 258 3.63 6.85 4.62
CA HIS A 258 2.64 7.64 5.32
C HIS A 258 3.27 8.86 5.99
N ALA A 259 2.47 9.89 6.19
CA ALA A 259 2.82 11.06 6.96
C ALA A 259 1.58 11.66 7.61
N THR A 260 1.77 12.47 8.64
CA THR A 260 0.69 13.12 9.37
C THR A 260 0.93 14.63 9.41
N GLU A 261 -0.10 15.41 9.14
CA GLU A 261 -0.15 16.84 9.42
C GLU A 261 -1.22 17.16 10.43
N GLY A 262 -1.06 18.23 11.19
CA GLY A 262 -2.08 18.62 12.16
C GLY A 262 -1.70 19.84 12.98
N THR A 263 -2.51 20.04 14.02
CA THR A 263 -2.27 21.04 15.07
C THR A 263 -2.36 20.37 16.44
N ILE A 264 -1.42 20.67 17.33
CA ILE A 264 -1.39 20.20 18.71
C ILE A 264 -1.61 21.40 19.62
N THR A 265 -2.69 21.40 20.40
CA THR A 265 -2.92 22.39 21.44
C THR A 265 -2.51 21.81 22.79
N VAL A 266 -1.49 22.42 23.39
CA VAL A 266 -0.99 22.06 24.72
C VAL A 266 -1.69 22.91 25.75
N TYR A 267 -2.25 22.27 26.77
CA TYR A 267 -2.88 22.92 27.93
C TYR A 267 -2.01 22.76 29.15
N PRO A 268 -1.81 23.86 29.93
CA PRO A 268 -1.00 23.80 31.14
C PRO A 268 -1.65 22.90 32.22
N PRO A 269 -0.88 22.48 33.24
CA PRO A 269 -1.40 21.70 34.35
C PRO A 269 -2.61 22.33 35.04
N THR A 270 -3.57 21.47 35.40
CA THR A 270 -4.77 21.81 36.18
C THR A 270 -4.95 20.80 37.31
N SER A 271 -5.98 21.00 38.17
CA SER A 271 -6.30 20.00 39.22
C SER A 271 -6.66 18.63 38.63
N ASP A 272 -7.32 18.62 37.49
CA ASP A 272 -7.82 17.39 36.82
C ASP A 272 -6.76 16.75 35.91
N HIS A 273 -5.82 17.55 35.43
CA HIS A 273 -4.70 17.13 34.58
C HIS A 273 -3.37 17.64 35.17
N PRO A 274 -2.83 17.00 36.22
CA PRO A 274 -1.66 17.50 36.97
C PRO A 274 -0.39 17.71 36.14
N ASN A 275 -0.25 16.98 35.04
CA ASN A 275 0.89 17.11 34.11
C ASN A 275 0.55 17.94 32.84
N GLY A 276 -0.69 18.49 32.77
CA GLY A 276 -1.25 19.04 31.55
C GLY A 276 -1.79 17.97 30.61
N TYR A 277 -2.41 18.41 29.52
CA TYR A 277 -2.93 17.54 28.47
C TYR A 277 -2.78 18.23 27.11
N TYR A 278 -3.02 17.48 26.05
CA TYR A 278 -3.10 18.06 24.71
C TYR A 278 -4.32 17.57 23.94
N THR A 279 -4.77 18.39 23.00
CA THR A 279 -5.67 17.97 21.93
C THR A 279 -4.94 18.05 20.60
N CYS A 280 -5.31 17.19 19.66
CA CYS A 280 -4.70 17.13 18.35
C CYS A 280 -5.80 17.00 17.29
N ASP A 281 -5.80 17.90 16.31
CA ASP A 281 -6.55 17.76 15.07
C ASP A 281 -5.56 17.42 13.95
N TYR A 282 -5.81 16.33 13.20
CA TYR A 282 -4.83 15.84 12.24
C TYR A 282 -5.47 15.16 11.02
N LYS A 283 -4.66 15.03 9.96
CA LYS A 283 -4.90 14.17 8.79
C LYS A 283 -3.73 13.23 8.59
N VAL A 284 -4.04 12.04 8.12
CA VAL A 284 -3.05 11.06 7.67
C VAL A 284 -3.00 11.08 6.14
N HIS A 285 -1.80 11.16 5.61
CA HIS A 285 -1.51 11.08 4.19
C HIS A 285 -0.85 9.73 3.89
N VAL A 286 -1.24 9.11 2.79
CA VAL A 286 -0.65 7.87 2.28
C VAL A 286 -0.24 8.08 0.84
N ALA A 287 0.91 7.55 0.47
CA ALA A 287 1.38 7.53 -0.90
C ALA A 287 2.18 6.26 -1.20
N ASP A 288 2.09 5.80 -2.45
CA ASP A 288 2.84 4.66 -2.95
C ASP A 288 2.99 4.75 -4.48
N ARG A 289 3.98 4.06 -5.04
CA ARG A 289 4.08 3.78 -6.47
C ARG A 289 3.63 2.34 -6.69
N TYR A 290 2.48 2.16 -7.35
CA TYR A 290 2.02 0.85 -7.77
C TYR A 290 2.90 0.36 -8.92
N ASN A 291 3.86 -0.49 -8.60
CA ASN A 291 4.85 -1.04 -9.52
C ASN A 291 5.15 -2.52 -9.24
N TRP A 292 5.83 -3.16 -10.19
CA TRP A 292 6.22 -4.56 -10.11
C TRP A 292 7.71 -4.69 -10.43
N ASP A 293 8.54 -4.92 -9.40
CA ASP A 293 10.01 -4.83 -9.50
C ASP A 293 10.68 -6.10 -10.05
N GLY A 294 9.92 -7.14 -10.40
CA GLY A 294 10.48 -8.43 -10.80
C GLY A 294 11.15 -9.19 -9.64
N GLY A 295 11.51 -10.43 -9.90
CA GLY A 295 12.25 -11.27 -8.94
C GLY A 295 11.41 -11.86 -7.80
N LYS A 296 10.09 -11.66 -7.77
CA LYS A 296 9.15 -12.25 -6.84
C LYS A 296 8.03 -12.95 -7.60
N SER A 297 7.39 -13.92 -6.96
CA SER A 297 6.21 -14.55 -7.52
C SER A 297 5.06 -14.45 -6.52
N THR A 298 3.92 -14.01 -7.01
CA THR A 298 2.70 -13.90 -6.24
C THR A 298 1.69 -14.91 -6.76
N LYS A 299 1.09 -15.69 -5.86
CA LYS A 299 -0.04 -16.55 -6.21
C LYS A 299 -1.32 -15.77 -5.96
N ILE A 300 -1.98 -15.32 -7.02
CA ILE A 300 -3.31 -14.71 -6.96
C ILE A 300 -4.29 -15.79 -7.39
N LEU A 301 -5.23 -16.15 -6.54
CA LEU A 301 -6.29 -17.16 -6.80
C LEU A 301 -5.75 -18.52 -7.30
N GLY A 302 -4.61 -18.96 -6.76
CA GLY A 302 -3.98 -20.21 -7.21
C GLY A 302 -3.24 -20.14 -8.55
N MET A 303 -3.35 -19.02 -9.26
CA MET A 303 -2.56 -18.73 -10.47
C MET A 303 -1.23 -18.10 -10.08
N THR A 304 -0.14 -18.63 -10.59
CA THR A 304 1.16 -18.01 -10.41
C THR A 304 1.28 -16.87 -11.42
N ILE A 305 0.96 -15.64 -10.99
CA ILE A 305 1.33 -14.43 -11.72
C ILE A 305 2.64 -13.97 -11.12
N THR A 306 3.71 -13.99 -11.90
CA THR A 306 5.00 -13.53 -11.44
C THR A 306 5.08 -12.01 -11.57
N ASP A 307 5.74 -11.36 -10.61
CA ASP A 307 6.03 -9.94 -10.68
C ASP A 307 6.77 -9.58 -11.97
N GLU A 308 7.63 -10.48 -12.48
CA GLU A 308 8.32 -10.36 -13.77
C GLU A 308 7.35 -10.26 -14.95
N ARG A 309 6.23 -11.01 -14.93
CA ARG A 309 5.24 -10.92 -16.01
C ARG A 309 4.51 -9.58 -15.98
N LEU A 310 4.13 -9.10 -14.80
CA LEU A 310 3.49 -7.79 -14.69
C LEU A 310 4.48 -6.68 -15.02
N GLN A 311 5.72 -6.73 -14.53
CA GLN A 311 6.79 -5.82 -14.93
C GLN A 311 6.97 -5.80 -16.47
N ARG A 312 6.99 -6.99 -17.10
CA ARG A 312 7.10 -7.10 -18.56
C ARG A 312 5.93 -6.42 -19.28
N LEU A 313 4.70 -6.48 -18.77
CA LEU A 313 3.57 -5.75 -19.37
C LEU A 313 3.82 -4.24 -19.40
N HIS A 314 4.40 -3.68 -18.34
CA HIS A 314 4.81 -2.27 -18.32
C HIS A 314 5.89 -1.96 -19.37
N GLN A 315 6.94 -2.78 -19.44
CA GLN A 315 8.03 -2.61 -20.40
C GLN A 315 7.57 -2.78 -21.86
N ARG A 316 6.51 -3.54 -22.09
CA ARG A 316 5.87 -3.76 -23.40
C ARG A 316 4.74 -2.77 -23.72
N GLY A 317 4.45 -1.80 -22.83
CA GLY A 317 3.42 -0.79 -23.03
C GLY A 317 1.98 -1.33 -23.01
N LEU A 318 1.74 -2.45 -22.32
CA LEU A 318 0.41 -3.04 -22.12
C LEU A 318 -0.18 -2.74 -20.73
N ALA A 319 0.63 -2.29 -19.79
CA ALA A 319 0.24 -1.84 -18.47
C ALA A 319 1.17 -0.71 -18.04
N GLN A 320 0.77 0.12 -17.08
CA GLN A 320 1.60 1.24 -16.66
C GLN A 320 1.53 1.45 -15.15
N GLU A 321 2.73 1.57 -14.52
CA GLU A 321 2.83 2.00 -13.12
C GLU A 321 2.29 3.42 -12.92
N TYR A 322 1.80 3.67 -11.70
CA TYR A 322 1.16 4.94 -11.35
C TYR A 322 1.32 5.25 -9.86
N ASP A 323 1.11 6.50 -9.49
CA ASP A 323 1.09 6.91 -8.08
C ASP A 323 -0.27 6.62 -7.45
N LEU A 324 -0.26 5.98 -6.28
CA LEU A 324 -1.38 5.93 -5.33
C LEU A 324 -1.19 7.04 -4.30
N LYS A 325 -2.22 7.83 -4.06
CA LYS A 325 -2.20 8.90 -3.05
C LYS A 325 -3.57 9.02 -2.40
N GLY A 326 -3.59 9.42 -1.14
CA GLY A 326 -4.84 9.70 -0.45
C GLY A 326 -4.62 10.39 0.87
N ASP A 327 -5.68 11.03 1.34
CA ASP A 327 -5.74 11.75 2.60
C ASP A 327 -6.91 11.21 3.42
N SER A 328 -6.75 11.12 4.74
CA SER A 328 -7.86 10.82 5.63
C SER A 328 -8.79 12.03 5.79
N SER A 329 -9.98 11.80 6.31
CA SER A 329 -10.76 12.85 6.97
C SER A 329 -9.96 13.45 8.14
N VAL A 330 -10.34 14.68 8.56
CA VAL A 330 -9.79 15.27 9.80
C VAL A 330 -10.21 14.42 10.99
N ARG A 331 -9.26 14.10 11.84
CA ARG A 331 -9.44 13.35 13.09
C ARG A 331 -9.05 14.21 14.26
N SER A 332 -9.69 13.98 15.41
CA SER A 332 -9.42 14.70 16.65
C SER A 332 -9.20 13.72 17.79
N GLU A 333 -8.22 14.00 18.64
CA GLU A 333 -7.92 13.20 19.83
C GLU A 333 -7.49 14.10 20.99
N SER A 334 -7.52 13.55 22.21
CA SER A 334 -7.08 14.23 23.43
C SER A 334 -6.40 13.22 24.35
N HIS A 335 -5.25 13.61 24.91
CA HIS A 335 -4.43 12.75 25.77
C HIS A 335 -3.80 13.56 26.91
N ASP A 336 -3.64 12.92 28.06
CA ASP A 336 -2.81 13.43 29.16
C ASP A 336 -1.32 13.24 28.85
N PHE A 337 -0.49 14.10 29.43
CA PHE A 337 0.96 13.98 29.37
C PHE A 337 1.54 13.05 30.45
#